data_48ee9d58e1a90334fdbbd2d04520d73f
#
_entry.id   48ee9d58e1a90334fdbbd2d04520d73f
#
_cell.length_a   1.000
_cell.length_b   1.000
_cell.length_c   1.000
_cell.angle_alpha   90.00
_cell.angle_beta   90.00
_cell.angle_gamma   90.00
#
_symmetry.space_group_name_H-M   'P 1'
#
loop_
_entity.id
_entity.type
_entity.pdbx_description
1 polymer ?
#
loop_
_entity_poly.entity_id
_entity_poly.type
_entity_poly.pdbx_seq_one_letter_code
_entity_poly.pdbx_strand_id
1 'polypeptide(L)'
;AWTLVYANDLTPEQIRAGFEIVEAQARRLGLWEEQTWGAILEDRGSQITFSALGQEAPLDAKRAWDPTGEKKAALRDAVASLLPDLEVRSGGSTSVDITLKGVDKAYGMKRLAEMTGIALEEMIFVGDRLDPEGNDYPVKALGVPCQAVSGWQDTVAYVTSLASLIASDVHGGEDPAAPASLGARL
;
A
#
# COMPACT_ATOMS: atom_id res chain seq x y z
N ALA A 1 -6.67 8.92 -19.79
CA ALA A 1 -7.39 7.72 -19.30
C ALA A 1 -6.39 6.78 -18.63
N TRP A 2 -6.79 6.10 -17.57
CA TRP A 2 -5.98 5.06 -16.94
C TRP A 2 -6.00 3.81 -17.82
N THR A 3 -4.83 3.16 -17.96
CA THR A 3 -4.69 1.89 -18.68
C THR A 3 -4.10 0.87 -17.71
N LEU A 4 -4.73 -0.30 -17.61
CA LEU A 4 -4.18 -1.42 -16.84
C LEU A 4 -2.90 -1.90 -17.53
N VAL A 5 -1.80 -1.97 -16.78
CA VAL A 5 -0.50 -2.40 -17.29
C VAL A 5 -0.28 -3.88 -16.99
N TYR A 6 -0.61 -4.32 -15.78
CA TYR A 6 -0.63 -5.74 -15.41
C TYR A 6 -1.56 -5.96 -14.22
N ALA A 7 -2.00 -7.19 -14.01
CA ALA A 7 -2.69 -7.65 -12.81
C ALA A 7 -2.23 -9.09 -12.49
N ASN A 8 -2.17 -9.41 -11.20
CA ASN A 8 -2.00 -10.76 -10.69
C ASN A 8 -3.26 -11.12 -9.92
N ASP A 9 -4.31 -11.45 -10.67
CA ASP A 9 -5.60 -11.71 -10.08
C ASP A 9 -5.67 -13.11 -9.45
N LEU A 10 -6.48 -13.23 -8.40
CA LEU A 10 -6.90 -14.49 -7.84
C LEU A 10 -7.78 -15.23 -8.84
N THR A 11 -7.72 -16.55 -8.85
CA THR A 11 -8.65 -17.32 -9.70
C THR A 11 -10.08 -17.26 -9.15
N PRO A 12 -11.11 -17.47 -9.96
CA PRO A 12 -12.49 -17.52 -9.49
C PRO A 12 -12.73 -18.54 -8.37
N GLU A 13 -12.00 -19.67 -8.39
CA GLU A 13 -12.03 -20.68 -7.35
C GLU A 13 -11.43 -20.18 -6.04
N GLN A 14 -10.29 -19.46 -6.10
CA GLN A 14 -9.66 -18.85 -4.94
C GLN A 14 -10.54 -17.77 -4.32
N ILE A 15 -11.19 -16.93 -5.15
CA ILE A 15 -12.12 -15.90 -4.69
C ILE A 15 -13.30 -16.52 -3.96
N ARG A 16 -13.96 -17.53 -4.57
CA ARG A 16 -15.09 -18.23 -3.95
C ARG A 16 -14.71 -18.90 -2.63
N ALA A 17 -13.62 -19.68 -2.63
CA ALA A 17 -13.13 -20.33 -1.41
C ALA A 17 -12.74 -19.32 -0.33
N GLY A 18 -12.11 -18.23 -0.71
CA GLY A 18 -11.76 -17.14 0.20
C GLY A 18 -12.99 -16.52 0.86
N PHE A 19 -14.02 -16.20 0.08
CA PHE A 19 -15.28 -15.65 0.60
C PHE A 19 -15.97 -16.60 1.58
N GLU A 20 -16.15 -17.87 1.18
CA GLU A 20 -16.79 -18.88 2.01
C GLU A 20 -16.03 -19.11 3.34
N ILE A 21 -14.71 -19.22 3.29
CA ILE A 21 -13.88 -19.45 4.46
C ILE A 21 -13.90 -18.23 5.39
N VAL A 22 -13.72 -17.01 4.86
CA VAL A 22 -13.72 -15.80 5.68
C VAL A 22 -15.07 -15.61 6.37
N GLU A 23 -16.17 -15.75 5.64
CA GLU A 23 -17.52 -15.63 6.21
C GLU A 23 -17.72 -16.67 7.32
N ALA A 24 -17.42 -17.94 7.06
CA ALA A 24 -17.56 -19.01 8.05
C ALA A 24 -16.74 -18.75 9.30
N GLN A 25 -15.49 -18.31 9.15
CA GLN A 25 -14.63 -18.03 10.30
C GLN A 25 -15.05 -16.76 11.06
N ALA A 26 -15.44 -15.70 10.34
CA ALA A 26 -15.94 -14.49 10.98
C ALA A 26 -17.23 -14.75 11.79
N ARG A 27 -18.15 -15.52 11.23
CA ARG A 27 -19.37 -15.95 11.97
C ARG A 27 -19.03 -16.82 13.18
N ARG A 28 -18.14 -17.79 13.03
CA ARG A 28 -17.69 -18.67 14.13
C ARG A 28 -17.06 -17.88 15.28
N LEU A 29 -16.32 -16.81 14.96
CA LEU A 29 -15.66 -15.97 15.95
C LEU A 29 -16.55 -14.83 16.48
N GLY A 30 -17.79 -14.69 15.99
CA GLY A 30 -18.68 -13.60 16.37
C GLY A 30 -18.24 -12.22 15.84
N LEU A 31 -17.52 -12.20 14.71
CA LEU A 31 -16.96 -10.99 14.10
C LEU A 31 -17.73 -10.57 12.84
N TRP A 32 -18.80 -11.27 12.51
CA TRP A 32 -19.66 -10.91 11.37
C TRP A 32 -20.77 -9.99 11.85
N GLU A 33 -20.70 -8.74 11.46
CA GLU A 33 -21.69 -7.72 11.83
C GLU A 33 -22.89 -7.76 10.88
N GLU A 34 -24.10 -7.66 11.44
CA GLU A 34 -25.33 -7.67 10.64
C GLU A 34 -25.70 -6.29 10.09
N GLN A 35 -25.19 -5.23 10.71
CA GLN A 35 -25.38 -3.85 10.27
C GLN A 35 -24.03 -3.22 9.95
N THR A 36 -23.83 -2.90 8.67
CA THR A 36 -22.55 -2.43 8.16
C THR A 36 -22.72 -1.21 7.26
N TRP A 37 -21.63 -0.49 7.08
CA TRP A 37 -21.49 0.61 6.13
C TRP A 37 -20.82 0.09 4.85
N GLY A 38 -21.63 -0.47 3.94
CA GLY A 38 -21.16 -1.10 2.73
C GLY A 38 -20.84 -2.59 2.87
N ALA A 39 -20.22 -3.18 1.87
CA ALA A 39 -19.92 -4.60 1.82
C ALA A 39 -18.87 -5.01 2.86
N ILE A 40 -19.07 -6.18 3.47
CA ILE A 40 -18.12 -6.80 4.38
C ILE A 40 -17.00 -7.49 3.61
N LEU A 41 -17.33 -8.13 2.49
CA LEU A 41 -16.40 -8.82 1.60
C LEU A 41 -16.36 -8.12 0.25
N GLU A 42 -15.15 -7.87 -0.24
CA GLU A 42 -14.90 -7.28 -1.55
C GLU A 42 -13.91 -8.12 -2.33
N ASP A 43 -14.25 -8.40 -3.58
CA ASP A 43 -13.34 -8.89 -4.61
C ASP A 43 -12.70 -7.67 -5.31
N ARG A 44 -11.37 -7.57 -5.21
CA ARG A 44 -10.56 -6.53 -5.86
C ARG A 44 -9.67 -7.09 -6.97
N GLY A 45 -10.04 -8.26 -7.51
CA GLY A 45 -9.25 -9.00 -8.48
C GLY A 45 -8.02 -9.67 -7.85
N SER A 46 -6.98 -8.94 -7.58
CA SER A 46 -5.74 -9.46 -6.97
C SER A 46 -5.80 -9.62 -5.44
N GLN A 47 -6.90 -9.22 -4.81
CA GLN A 47 -7.08 -9.23 -3.36
C GLN A 47 -8.54 -9.44 -2.98
N ILE A 48 -8.78 -10.25 -1.96
CA ILE A 48 -10.04 -10.27 -1.22
C ILE A 48 -9.85 -9.43 0.03
N THR A 49 -10.78 -8.53 0.32
CA THR A 49 -10.79 -7.76 1.56
C THR A 49 -12.02 -8.06 2.39
N PHE A 50 -11.82 -8.50 3.62
CA PHE A 50 -12.85 -8.49 4.66
C PHE A 50 -12.76 -7.16 5.42
N SER A 51 -13.90 -6.50 5.61
CA SER A 51 -14.04 -5.28 6.42
C SER A 51 -15.20 -5.45 7.38
N ALA A 52 -14.92 -5.71 8.65
CA ALA A 52 -15.93 -6.10 9.63
C ALA A 52 -17.13 -5.15 9.70
N LEU A 53 -16.91 -3.85 9.58
CA LEU A 53 -17.96 -2.82 9.60
C LEU A 53 -18.36 -2.32 8.19
N GLY A 54 -17.80 -2.91 7.14
CA GLY A 54 -17.90 -2.39 5.78
C GLY A 54 -16.92 -1.25 5.49
N GLN A 55 -16.65 -0.99 4.20
CA GLN A 55 -15.63 -0.03 3.77
C GLN A 55 -15.96 1.43 4.13
N GLU A 56 -17.24 1.77 4.13
CA GLU A 56 -17.70 3.15 4.34
C GLU A 56 -17.92 3.50 5.82
N ALA A 57 -17.56 2.60 6.75
CA ALA A 57 -17.72 2.82 8.18
C ALA A 57 -16.94 4.06 8.65
N PRO A 58 -17.52 4.90 9.54
CA PRO A 58 -16.84 6.04 10.13
C PRO A 58 -15.54 5.63 10.84
N LEU A 59 -14.53 6.49 10.77
CA LEU A 59 -13.20 6.20 11.31
C LEU A 59 -13.22 5.88 12.80
N ASP A 60 -14.05 6.58 13.56
CA ASP A 60 -14.19 6.34 15.01
C ASP A 60 -14.80 4.97 15.31
N ALA A 61 -15.82 4.55 14.53
CA ALA A 61 -16.38 3.20 14.64
C ALA A 61 -15.34 2.13 14.32
N LYS A 62 -14.56 2.33 13.25
CA LYS A 62 -13.46 1.42 12.86
C LYS A 62 -12.41 1.30 13.97
N ARG A 63 -12.02 2.40 14.59
CA ARG A 63 -11.05 2.42 15.69
C ARG A 63 -11.59 1.73 16.96
N ALA A 64 -12.88 1.91 17.23
CA ALA A 64 -13.53 1.33 18.42
C ALA A 64 -13.79 -0.18 18.27
N TRP A 65 -13.89 -0.71 17.06
CA TRP A 65 -14.25 -2.11 16.83
C TRP A 65 -13.18 -3.10 17.32
N ASP A 66 -11.90 -2.80 17.07
CA ASP A 66 -10.76 -3.66 17.47
C ASP A 66 -9.55 -2.81 17.90
N PRO A 67 -9.63 -2.13 19.05
CA PRO A 67 -8.57 -1.22 19.49
C PRO A 67 -7.25 -1.94 19.81
N THR A 68 -7.28 -3.23 20.15
CA THR A 68 -6.11 -4.05 20.47
C THR A 68 -5.56 -4.82 19.26
N GLY A 69 -6.35 -4.98 18.19
CA GLY A 69 -6.00 -5.79 17.02
C GLY A 69 -6.22 -7.29 17.20
N GLU A 70 -6.73 -7.72 18.36
CA GLU A 70 -6.92 -9.15 18.70
C GLU A 70 -7.98 -9.83 17.83
N LYS A 71 -9.08 -9.14 17.52
CA LYS A 71 -10.15 -9.66 16.67
C LYS A 71 -9.64 -9.96 15.27
N LYS A 72 -8.92 -9.02 14.68
CA LYS A 72 -8.31 -9.19 13.34
C LYS A 72 -7.26 -10.29 13.33
N ALA A 73 -6.43 -10.36 14.37
CA ALA A 73 -5.42 -11.40 14.50
C ALA A 73 -6.06 -12.79 14.57
N ALA A 74 -7.09 -12.96 15.39
CA ALA A 74 -7.82 -14.22 15.51
C ALA A 74 -8.46 -14.66 14.18
N LEU A 75 -9.08 -13.72 13.46
CA LEU A 75 -9.67 -14.02 12.15
C LEU A 75 -8.59 -14.35 11.10
N ARG A 76 -7.53 -13.55 11.03
CA ARG A 76 -6.40 -13.80 10.14
C ARG A 76 -5.84 -15.20 10.33
N ASP A 77 -5.56 -15.60 11.58
CA ASP A 77 -4.94 -16.90 11.88
C ASP A 77 -5.88 -18.06 11.55
N ALA A 78 -7.18 -17.91 11.85
CA ALA A 78 -8.18 -18.89 11.50
C ALA A 78 -8.33 -19.08 9.98
N VAL A 79 -8.33 -18.00 9.22
CA VAL A 79 -8.44 -18.03 7.74
C VAL A 79 -7.15 -18.56 7.13
N ALA A 80 -5.98 -18.10 7.58
CA ALA A 80 -4.67 -18.52 7.07
C ALA A 80 -4.46 -20.03 7.19
N SER A 81 -4.95 -20.65 8.27
CA SER A 81 -4.86 -22.10 8.46
C SER A 81 -5.63 -22.93 7.42
N LEU A 82 -6.65 -22.34 6.78
CA LEU A 82 -7.52 -22.96 5.81
C LEU A 82 -7.20 -22.59 4.34
N LEU A 83 -6.36 -21.57 4.15
CA LEU A 83 -5.91 -21.09 2.85
C LEU A 83 -4.37 -21.16 2.74
N PRO A 84 -3.76 -22.34 2.81
CA PRO A 84 -2.30 -22.48 2.90
C PRO A 84 -1.55 -21.97 1.67
N ASP A 85 -2.22 -21.81 0.53
CA ASP A 85 -1.64 -21.34 -0.72
C ASP A 85 -1.77 -19.82 -0.92
N LEU A 86 -2.51 -19.15 -0.03
CA LEU A 86 -2.69 -17.71 -0.06
C LEU A 86 -2.01 -17.03 1.14
N GLU A 87 -1.78 -15.75 1.01
CA GLU A 87 -1.29 -14.90 2.09
C GLU A 87 -2.47 -14.19 2.76
N VAL A 88 -2.56 -14.29 4.08
CA VAL A 88 -3.62 -13.64 4.87
C VAL A 88 -2.99 -12.67 5.85
N ARG A 89 -3.32 -11.40 5.75
CA ARG A 89 -2.73 -10.32 6.55
C ARG A 89 -3.81 -9.46 7.21
N SER A 90 -3.51 -8.95 8.38
CA SER A 90 -4.32 -7.85 8.94
C SER A 90 -4.04 -6.58 8.16
N GLY A 91 -5.11 -5.97 7.66
CA GLY A 91 -5.07 -4.68 6.96
C GLY A 91 -5.26 -3.49 7.90
N GLY A 92 -6.11 -2.52 7.51
CA GLY A 92 -6.45 -1.35 8.32
C GLY A 92 -7.10 -1.68 9.67
N SER A 93 -7.89 -0.74 10.20
CA SER A 93 -8.46 -0.86 11.56
C SER A 93 -9.39 -2.05 11.74
N THR A 94 -10.13 -2.46 10.69
CA THR A 94 -11.16 -3.51 10.75
C THR A 94 -11.02 -4.57 9.66
N SER A 95 -9.90 -4.59 8.91
CA SER A 95 -9.78 -5.43 7.72
C SER A 95 -8.78 -6.57 7.86
N VAL A 96 -9.10 -7.64 7.12
CA VAL A 96 -8.20 -8.76 6.82
C VAL A 96 -8.16 -8.91 5.30
N ASP A 97 -6.96 -8.96 4.76
CA ASP A 97 -6.69 -9.03 3.33
C ASP A 97 -6.11 -10.38 2.95
N ILE A 98 -6.56 -10.93 1.84
CA ILE A 98 -6.10 -12.20 1.27
C ILE A 98 -5.57 -11.93 -0.13
N THR A 99 -4.33 -12.33 -0.38
CA THR A 99 -3.63 -12.14 -1.67
C THR A 99 -2.89 -13.43 -2.07
N LEU A 100 -2.35 -13.44 -3.26
CA LEU A 100 -1.36 -14.47 -3.63
C LEU A 100 -0.13 -14.36 -2.72
N LYS A 101 0.47 -15.50 -2.37
CA LYS A 101 1.73 -15.52 -1.61
C LYS A 101 2.84 -14.79 -2.35
N GLY A 102 3.64 -14.03 -1.59
CA GLY A 102 4.76 -13.27 -2.12
C GLY A 102 4.38 -12.01 -2.89
N VAL A 103 3.08 -11.68 -2.97
CA VAL A 103 2.61 -10.39 -3.51
C VAL A 103 2.48 -9.41 -2.37
N ASP A 104 3.54 -8.67 -2.13
CA ASP A 104 3.63 -7.60 -1.15
C ASP A 104 4.12 -6.28 -1.78
N LYS A 105 4.35 -5.26 -0.99
CA LYS A 105 4.84 -3.97 -1.49
C LYS A 105 6.25 -4.06 -2.10
N ALA A 106 7.11 -4.96 -1.61
CA ALA A 106 8.41 -5.20 -2.23
C ALA A 106 8.29 -5.85 -3.62
N TYR A 107 7.35 -6.78 -3.78
CA TYR A 107 7.00 -7.31 -5.10
C TYR A 107 6.57 -6.20 -6.05
N GLY A 108 5.68 -5.31 -5.60
CA GLY A 108 5.24 -4.16 -6.39
C GLY A 108 6.39 -3.25 -6.84
N MET A 109 7.33 -2.96 -5.94
CA MET A 109 8.52 -2.16 -6.26
C MET A 109 9.43 -2.83 -7.30
N LYS A 110 9.66 -4.14 -7.18
CA LYS A 110 10.42 -4.92 -8.17
C LYS A 110 9.76 -4.88 -9.55
N ARG A 111 8.44 -5.09 -9.59
CA ARG A 111 7.68 -5.01 -10.85
C ARG A 111 7.75 -3.62 -11.47
N LEU A 112 7.66 -2.57 -10.64
CA LEU A 112 7.81 -1.20 -11.12
C LEU A 112 9.19 -0.95 -11.72
N ALA A 113 10.26 -1.41 -11.06
CA ALA A 113 11.63 -1.30 -11.58
C ALA A 113 11.80 -2.04 -12.92
N GLU A 114 11.30 -3.28 -13.02
CA GLU A 114 11.34 -4.05 -14.27
C GLU A 114 10.61 -3.35 -15.43
N MET A 115 9.46 -2.74 -15.15
CA MET A 115 8.63 -2.12 -16.18
C MET A 115 9.13 -0.75 -16.62
N THR A 116 9.73 0.01 -15.71
CA THR A 116 10.21 1.38 -15.98
C THR A 116 11.67 1.43 -16.40
N GLY A 117 12.45 0.41 -16.07
CA GLY A 117 13.91 0.42 -16.19
C GLY A 117 14.61 1.32 -15.18
N ILE A 118 13.88 1.86 -14.20
CA ILE A 118 14.45 2.68 -13.11
C ILE A 118 14.96 1.74 -12.02
N ALA A 119 16.20 1.92 -11.58
CA ALA A 119 16.76 1.11 -10.53
C ALA A 119 16.08 1.38 -9.18
N LEU A 120 16.01 0.39 -8.30
CA LEU A 120 15.37 0.54 -6.98
C LEU A 120 16.02 1.62 -6.11
N GLU A 121 17.32 1.83 -6.28
CA GLU A 121 18.11 2.85 -5.60
C GLU A 121 17.77 4.28 -6.07
N GLU A 122 17.18 4.41 -7.26
CA GLU A 122 16.73 5.68 -7.84
C GLU A 122 15.27 5.98 -7.53
N MET A 123 14.59 5.07 -6.81
CA MET A 123 13.21 5.26 -6.37
C MET A 123 13.18 5.72 -4.92
N ILE A 124 12.11 6.40 -4.53
CA ILE A 124 11.80 6.68 -3.13
C ILE A 124 10.44 6.14 -2.78
N PHE A 125 10.35 5.44 -1.67
CA PHE A 125 9.10 4.92 -1.13
C PHE A 125 8.67 5.75 0.09
N VAL A 126 7.44 6.21 0.11
CA VAL A 126 6.85 6.93 1.24
C VAL A 126 5.87 6.03 1.96
N GLY A 127 6.09 5.76 3.24
CA GLY A 127 5.27 4.82 4.01
C GLY A 127 5.16 5.19 5.48
N ASP A 128 4.05 4.77 6.10
CA ASP A 128 3.73 5.01 7.51
C ASP A 128 3.97 3.78 8.40
N ARG A 129 4.24 2.60 7.82
CA ARG A 129 4.48 1.35 8.52
C ARG A 129 5.79 0.68 8.10
N LEU A 130 6.91 1.43 8.26
CA LEU A 130 8.27 0.98 7.97
C LEU A 130 8.93 0.23 9.14
N ASP A 131 8.19 -0.06 10.20
CA ASP A 131 8.58 -0.94 11.31
C ASP A 131 8.54 -2.43 10.88
N PRO A 132 9.27 -3.35 11.56
CA PRO A 132 9.34 -4.76 11.16
C PRO A 132 7.99 -5.48 11.07
N GLU A 133 6.98 -5.02 11.81
CA GLU A 133 5.62 -5.56 11.80
C GLU A 133 4.71 -4.84 10.77
N GLY A 134 5.24 -3.81 10.11
CA GLY A 134 4.50 -2.98 9.16
C GLY A 134 4.45 -3.58 7.77
N ASN A 135 3.39 -3.25 7.05
CA ASN A 135 3.19 -3.69 5.66
C ASN A 135 4.08 -2.98 4.65
N ASP A 136 4.79 -1.90 5.05
CA ASP A 136 5.79 -1.17 4.26
C ASP A 136 7.21 -1.69 4.48
N TYR A 137 7.42 -2.45 5.56
CA TYR A 137 8.75 -2.98 5.89
C TYR A 137 9.39 -3.82 4.78
N PRO A 138 8.67 -4.64 4.01
CA PRO A 138 9.26 -5.38 2.90
C PRO A 138 9.98 -4.50 1.88
N VAL A 139 9.49 -3.28 1.62
CA VAL A 139 10.16 -2.33 0.72
C VAL A 139 11.47 -1.81 1.34
N LYS A 140 11.43 -1.47 2.62
CA LYS A 140 12.62 -1.05 3.37
C LYS A 140 13.66 -2.17 3.43
N ALA A 141 13.23 -3.40 3.69
CA ALA A 141 14.11 -4.58 3.72
C ALA A 141 14.71 -4.89 2.34
N LEU A 142 14.06 -4.49 1.26
CA LEU A 142 14.57 -4.59 -0.12
C LEU A 142 15.70 -3.59 -0.41
N GLY A 143 15.93 -2.59 0.46
CA GLY A 143 16.96 -1.56 0.31
C GLY A 143 16.52 -0.33 -0.48
N VAL A 144 15.24 -0.19 -0.81
CA VAL A 144 14.71 1.01 -1.45
C VAL A 144 14.81 2.19 -0.49
N PRO A 145 15.30 3.37 -0.92
CA PRO A 145 15.24 4.59 -0.13
C PRO A 145 13.81 4.87 0.35
N CYS A 146 13.64 5.03 1.66
CA CYS A 146 12.32 5.19 2.27
C CYS A 146 12.21 6.50 3.03
N GLN A 147 11.08 7.21 2.85
CA GLN A 147 10.65 8.33 3.68
C GLN A 147 9.55 7.87 4.61
N ALA A 148 9.81 7.93 5.93
CA ALA A 148 8.78 7.68 6.94
C ALA A 148 7.84 8.89 7.07
N VAL A 149 6.54 8.61 7.21
CA VAL A 149 5.50 9.60 7.44
C VAL A 149 4.55 9.08 8.53
N SER A 150 3.76 9.99 9.15
CA SER A 150 2.74 9.60 10.14
C SER A 150 1.34 9.49 9.52
N GLY A 151 1.17 9.89 8.26
CA GLY A 151 -0.09 9.83 7.53
C GLY A 151 -0.03 10.63 6.23
N TRP A 152 -1.17 10.74 5.56
CA TRP A 152 -1.26 11.34 4.24
C TRP A 152 -0.89 12.83 4.22
N GLN A 153 -1.11 13.57 5.33
CA GLN A 153 -0.75 15.00 5.43
C GLN A 153 0.77 15.18 5.30
N ASP A 154 1.55 14.33 5.98
CA ASP A 154 3.01 14.37 5.90
C ASP A 154 3.49 13.99 4.50
N THR A 155 2.80 13.02 3.86
CA THR A 155 3.06 12.66 2.46
C THR A 155 2.87 13.85 1.53
N VAL A 156 1.77 14.61 1.68
CA VAL A 156 1.51 15.81 0.88
C VAL A 156 2.61 16.85 1.10
N ALA A 157 2.98 17.13 2.36
CA ALA A 157 4.04 18.09 2.67
C ALA A 157 5.38 17.69 2.05
N TYR A 158 5.75 16.42 2.17
CA TYR A 158 6.98 15.88 1.59
C TYR A 158 7.01 15.98 0.06
N VAL A 159 5.96 15.52 -0.62
CA VAL A 159 5.88 15.57 -2.09
C VAL A 159 5.88 17.00 -2.61
N THR A 160 5.21 17.93 -1.92
CA THR A 160 5.21 19.35 -2.28
C THR A 160 6.60 19.97 -2.15
N SER A 161 7.34 19.65 -1.08
CA SER A 161 8.71 20.12 -0.91
C SER A 161 9.64 19.59 -1.99
N LEU A 162 9.53 18.30 -2.31
CA LEU A 162 10.32 17.66 -3.36
C LEU A 162 10.04 18.27 -4.75
N ALA A 163 8.77 18.50 -5.08
CA ALA A 163 8.39 19.15 -6.35
C ALA A 163 8.96 20.57 -6.46
N SER A 164 8.99 21.32 -5.34
CA SER A 164 9.57 22.67 -5.32
C SER A 164 11.10 22.66 -5.55
N LEU A 165 11.81 21.69 -4.98
CA LEU A 165 13.24 21.52 -5.19
C LEU A 165 13.55 21.22 -6.68
N ILE A 166 12.84 20.25 -7.26
CA ILE A 166 12.99 19.89 -8.69
C ILE A 166 12.71 21.10 -9.60
N ALA A 167 11.65 21.88 -9.32
CA ALA A 167 11.34 23.07 -10.08
C ALA A 167 12.44 24.14 -10.00
N SER A 168 13.11 24.29 -8.86
CA SER A 168 14.21 25.21 -8.65
C SER A 168 15.46 24.81 -9.43
N ASP A 169 15.77 23.51 -9.49
CA ASP A 169 16.94 23.00 -10.23
C ASP A 169 16.76 23.15 -11.75
N VAL A 170 15.53 22.99 -12.24
CA VAL A 170 15.21 23.18 -13.69
C VAL A 170 15.36 24.64 -14.13
N HIS A 171 15.14 25.62 -13.24
CA HIS A 171 15.25 27.06 -13.57
C HIS A 171 16.61 27.65 -13.20
N GLY A 172 17.43 26.94 -12.42
CA GLY A 172 18.78 27.37 -12.03
C GLY A 172 19.88 27.10 -13.08
N GLY A 173 19.56 26.42 -14.19
CA GLY A 173 20.53 26.02 -15.21
C GLY A 173 20.74 27.01 -16.37
N GLU A 174 20.12 28.18 -16.38
CA GLU A 174 20.43 29.26 -17.34
C GLU A 174 21.47 30.21 -16.71
N ASP A 175 22.75 29.93 -16.97
CA ASP A 175 23.85 30.85 -16.74
C ASP A 175 23.71 32.03 -17.76
N PRO A 176 23.44 33.28 -17.33
CA PRO A 176 23.42 34.38 -18.26
C PRO A 176 24.85 34.69 -18.71
N ALA A 177 25.10 34.55 -19.98
CA ALA A 177 26.28 34.83 -20.77
C ALA A 177 27.31 35.74 -20.08
N ALA A 178 28.54 35.24 -19.95
CA ALA A 178 29.71 36.04 -19.66
C ALA A 178 29.84 37.20 -20.67
N PRO A 179 30.10 38.45 -20.23
CA PRO A 179 30.27 39.57 -21.15
C PRO A 179 31.57 39.39 -21.93
N ALA A 180 31.45 39.49 -23.24
CA ALA A 180 32.58 39.52 -24.17
C ALA A 180 33.58 40.59 -23.76
N SER A 181 34.83 40.21 -23.44
CA SER A 181 35.93 41.12 -23.28
C SER A 181 36.20 41.84 -24.57
N LEU A 182 35.90 43.17 -24.63
CA LEU A 182 36.34 44.05 -25.67
C LEU A 182 37.88 44.16 -25.62
N GLY A 183 38.52 43.70 -26.66
CA GLY A 183 39.93 43.96 -26.88
C GLY A 183 40.19 45.45 -27.08
N ALA A 184 41.12 46.02 -26.29
CA ALA A 184 41.75 47.28 -26.58
C ALA A 184 43.07 47.00 -27.28
N ARG A 185 43.16 47.48 -28.54
CA ARG A 185 44.43 47.69 -29.23
C ARG A 185 45.14 48.92 -28.61
N LEU A 186 46.37 48.80 -28.30
CA LEU A 186 47.46 49.66 -28.75
C LEU A 186 48.79 48.99 -28.34
#